data_289de89517033c50cc97ea316acde00c
#
_entry.id   289de89517033c50cc97ea316acde00c
#
_cell.length_a   1.000
_cell.length_b   1.000
_cell.length_c   1.000
_cell.angle_alpha   90.00
_cell.angle_beta   90.00
_cell.angle_gamma   90.00
#
_symmetry.space_group_name_H-M   'P 1'
#
loop_
_entity.id
_entity.type
_entity.pdbx_description
1 polymer ?
#
loop_
_entity_poly.entity_id
_entity_poly.type
_entity_poly.pdbx_seq_one_letter_code
_entity_poly.pdbx_strand_id
1 'polypeptide(L)'
;MSPAALYFASGESLYPGVVFLLLGVMAPERWPVLRSLSGWIGLILMVGACPPAPWWAYGIFVGIFLLWLFRPKKLSRAAATMMLAMAVFLVLGTELSQRKMPVIAGGTEHSLVIIGDSLSSGIGGPSWPTILEHSAGISIKNLSRPGAGVRDALAMAAQMTREDHLLLLEIGGNDLLGGVPSADFANGLEGLLMKACAPGRTVVMFELPLIPSKIAYGYSQRRLARKYHVFLIPKRFFADVLRGPHATSDGLHLSKVGASRMAALVEQALSPVLQ
;
A
#
# COMPACT_ATOMS: atom_id res chain seq x y z
N MET A 1 11.29 0.82 -10.76
CA MET A 1 9.95 1.18 -11.32
C MET A 1 9.99 2.61 -11.86
N SER A 2 9.23 2.92 -12.95
CA SER A 2 9.15 4.31 -13.45
C SER A 2 8.33 5.19 -12.48
N PRO A 3 8.57 6.54 -12.46
CA PRO A 3 7.77 7.46 -11.64
C PRO A 3 6.27 7.39 -11.94
N ALA A 4 5.89 7.15 -13.21
CA ALA A 4 4.50 6.97 -13.61
C ALA A 4 3.90 5.68 -13.01
N ALA A 5 4.62 4.57 -13.03
CA ALA A 5 4.17 3.32 -12.41
C ALA A 5 3.98 3.48 -10.89
N LEU A 6 4.89 4.18 -10.21
CA LEU A 6 4.76 4.47 -8.78
C LEU A 6 3.59 5.42 -8.47
N TYR A 7 3.27 6.36 -9.37
CA TYR A 7 2.08 7.21 -9.25
C TYR A 7 0.79 6.40 -9.22
N PHE A 8 0.65 5.40 -10.10
CA PHE A 8 -0.49 4.49 -10.06
C PHE A 8 -0.44 3.56 -8.83
N ALA A 9 0.72 2.97 -8.56
CA ALA A 9 0.91 2.02 -7.47
C ALA A 9 0.68 2.64 -6.08
N SER A 10 0.92 3.95 -5.91
CA SER A 10 0.62 4.69 -4.68
C SER A 10 -0.88 4.90 -4.42
N GLY A 11 -1.72 4.78 -5.45
CA GLY A 11 -3.15 5.07 -5.41
C GLY A 11 -3.51 6.54 -5.69
N GLU A 12 -2.53 7.40 -6.00
CA GLU A 12 -2.79 8.84 -6.22
C GLU A 12 -3.60 9.12 -7.49
N SER A 13 -3.54 8.25 -8.49
CA SER A 13 -4.35 8.37 -9.72
C SER A 13 -5.86 8.26 -9.46
N LEU A 14 -6.29 7.78 -8.28
CA LEU A 14 -7.69 7.74 -7.88
C LEU A 14 -8.35 9.14 -7.92
N TYR A 15 -7.66 10.16 -7.41
CA TYR A 15 -8.24 11.50 -7.27
C TYR A 15 -8.53 12.16 -8.61
N PRO A 16 -7.57 12.28 -9.55
CA PRO A 16 -7.92 12.76 -10.90
C PRO A 16 -8.91 11.84 -11.60
N GLY A 17 -8.90 10.53 -11.33
CA GLY A 17 -9.92 9.60 -11.84
C GLY A 17 -11.34 10.01 -11.45
N VAL A 18 -11.56 10.35 -10.18
CA VAL A 18 -12.84 10.88 -9.68
C VAL A 18 -13.20 12.18 -10.39
N VAL A 19 -12.26 13.12 -10.55
CA VAL A 19 -12.49 14.40 -11.23
C VAL A 19 -12.96 14.16 -12.68
N PHE A 20 -12.29 13.28 -13.43
CA PHE A 20 -12.70 12.95 -14.80
C PHE A 20 -14.07 12.27 -14.87
N LEU A 21 -14.42 11.39 -13.94
CA LEU A 21 -15.78 10.83 -13.87
C LEU A 21 -16.82 11.91 -13.60
N LEU A 22 -16.55 12.84 -12.69
CA LEU A 22 -17.44 13.98 -12.42
C LEU A 22 -17.63 14.86 -13.66
N LEU A 23 -16.54 15.17 -14.39
CA LEU A 23 -16.62 15.90 -15.67
C LEU A 23 -17.51 15.15 -16.67
N GLY A 24 -17.38 13.84 -16.79
CA GLY A 24 -18.23 13.02 -17.64
C GLY A 24 -19.70 13.05 -17.21
N VAL A 25 -19.97 13.00 -15.90
CA VAL A 25 -21.34 13.08 -15.34
C VAL A 25 -21.97 14.46 -15.61
N MET A 26 -21.21 15.53 -15.43
CA MET A 26 -21.67 16.90 -15.62
C MET A 26 -21.80 17.31 -17.11
N ALA A 27 -21.15 16.58 -18.01
CA ALA A 27 -21.16 16.88 -19.43
C ALA A 27 -22.60 16.85 -20.00
N PRO A 28 -23.02 17.89 -20.73
CA PRO A 28 -24.34 17.94 -21.38
C PRO A 28 -24.52 16.75 -22.34
N GLU A 29 -25.78 16.30 -22.54
CA GLU A 29 -26.07 15.19 -23.47
C GLU A 29 -25.67 15.50 -24.93
N ARG A 30 -25.68 16.79 -25.29
CA ARG A 30 -25.22 17.26 -26.60
C ARG A 30 -23.73 17.10 -26.85
N TRP A 31 -22.94 16.72 -25.80
CA TRP A 31 -21.50 16.47 -25.89
C TRP A 31 -21.16 15.01 -25.55
N PRO A 32 -21.63 14.03 -26.33
CA PRO A 32 -21.49 12.61 -26.02
C PRO A 32 -20.03 12.16 -26.02
N VAL A 33 -19.18 12.75 -26.88
CA VAL A 33 -17.77 12.46 -26.96
C VAL A 33 -17.04 12.87 -25.68
N LEU A 34 -17.29 14.09 -25.18
CA LEU A 34 -16.69 14.56 -23.93
C LEU A 34 -17.10 13.69 -22.75
N ARG A 35 -18.38 13.34 -22.66
CA ARG A 35 -18.92 12.46 -21.63
C ARG A 35 -18.25 11.09 -21.63
N SER A 36 -18.14 10.47 -22.82
CA SER A 36 -17.53 9.14 -22.96
C SER A 36 -16.03 9.18 -22.67
N LEU A 37 -15.30 10.13 -23.24
CA LEU A 37 -13.86 10.26 -23.10
C LEU A 37 -13.48 10.51 -21.62
N SER A 38 -14.12 11.48 -20.97
CA SER A 38 -13.89 11.76 -19.55
C SER A 38 -14.25 10.56 -18.68
N GLY A 39 -15.34 9.86 -18.99
CA GLY A 39 -15.73 8.65 -18.26
C GLY A 39 -14.66 7.56 -18.34
N TRP A 40 -14.17 7.26 -19.54
CA TRP A 40 -13.13 6.23 -19.74
C TRP A 40 -11.81 6.61 -19.07
N ILE A 41 -11.37 7.87 -19.20
CA ILE A 41 -10.16 8.36 -18.51
C ILE A 41 -10.33 8.18 -17.00
N GLY A 42 -11.48 8.59 -16.46
CA GLY A 42 -11.77 8.44 -15.05
C GLY A 42 -11.74 6.99 -14.58
N LEU A 43 -12.37 6.08 -15.33
CA LEU A 43 -12.36 4.64 -15.02
C LEU A 43 -10.93 4.08 -15.02
N ILE A 44 -10.14 4.36 -16.06
CA ILE A 44 -8.76 3.88 -16.20
C ILE A 44 -7.90 4.37 -15.03
N LEU A 45 -8.00 5.63 -14.65
CA LEU A 45 -7.25 6.20 -13.53
C LEU A 45 -7.67 5.60 -12.19
N MET A 46 -8.98 5.37 -11.98
CA MET A 46 -9.48 4.77 -10.73
C MET A 46 -9.10 3.29 -10.61
N VAL A 47 -9.25 2.51 -11.68
CA VAL A 47 -8.83 1.11 -11.69
C VAL A 47 -7.31 0.99 -11.56
N GLY A 48 -6.57 1.86 -12.26
CA GLY A 48 -5.11 1.92 -12.22
C GLY A 48 -4.54 2.31 -10.85
N ALA A 49 -5.29 3.03 -10.02
CA ALA A 49 -4.94 3.34 -8.64
C ALA A 49 -4.84 2.10 -7.73
N CYS A 50 -5.31 0.96 -8.21
CA CYS A 50 -5.28 -0.33 -7.49
C CYS A 50 -5.84 -0.23 -6.07
N PRO A 51 -7.05 0.34 -5.84
CA PRO A 51 -7.65 0.33 -4.51
C PRO A 51 -7.81 -1.13 -4.04
N PRO A 52 -7.25 -1.50 -2.88
CA PRO A 52 -7.30 -2.87 -2.40
C PRO A 52 -8.72 -3.34 -2.10
N ALA A 53 -9.29 -4.07 -3.04
CA ALA A 53 -10.65 -4.62 -2.99
C ALA A 53 -10.67 -6.04 -3.58
N PRO A 54 -11.69 -6.88 -3.25
CA PRO A 54 -11.86 -8.16 -3.90
C PRO A 54 -12.10 -7.97 -5.40
N TRP A 55 -11.65 -8.91 -6.22
CA TRP A 55 -11.75 -8.82 -7.69
C TRP A 55 -13.18 -8.63 -8.21
N TRP A 56 -14.19 -9.23 -7.56
CA TRP A 56 -15.59 -9.08 -7.92
C TRP A 56 -16.10 -7.64 -7.75
N ALA A 57 -15.53 -6.87 -6.79
CA ALA A 57 -15.89 -5.46 -6.59
C ALA A 57 -15.48 -4.60 -7.80
N TYR A 58 -14.35 -4.92 -8.44
CA TYR A 58 -13.95 -4.28 -9.70
C TYR A 58 -14.94 -4.58 -10.83
N GLY A 59 -15.40 -5.85 -10.92
CA GLY A 59 -16.43 -6.24 -11.90
C GLY A 59 -17.73 -5.45 -11.70
N ILE A 60 -18.17 -5.29 -10.45
CA ILE A 60 -19.37 -4.49 -10.12
C ILE A 60 -19.14 -3.02 -10.48
N PHE A 61 -18.00 -2.44 -10.13
CA PHE A 61 -17.68 -1.04 -10.43
C PHE A 61 -17.68 -0.77 -11.94
N VAL A 62 -17.01 -1.63 -12.72
CA VAL A 62 -16.99 -1.55 -14.18
C VAL A 62 -18.40 -1.74 -14.76
N GLY A 63 -19.17 -2.70 -14.25
CA GLY A 63 -20.55 -2.94 -14.68
C GLY A 63 -21.45 -1.72 -14.45
N ILE A 64 -21.36 -1.07 -13.28
CA ILE A 64 -22.09 0.17 -12.97
C ILE A 64 -21.66 1.30 -13.91
N PHE A 65 -20.35 1.43 -14.18
CA PHE A 65 -19.83 2.41 -15.13
C PHE A 65 -20.38 2.18 -16.54
N LEU A 66 -20.40 0.94 -17.03
CA LEU A 66 -20.97 0.60 -18.34
C LEU A 66 -22.47 0.87 -18.39
N LEU A 67 -23.22 0.55 -17.33
CA LEU A 67 -24.64 0.90 -17.21
C LEU A 67 -24.86 2.41 -17.26
N TRP A 68 -23.99 3.21 -16.65
CA TRP A 68 -24.07 4.67 -16.73
C TRP A 68 -23.74 5.19 -18.14
N LEU A 69 -22.72 4.62 -18.79
CA LEU A 69 -22.23 5.06 -20.09
C LEU A 69 -23.24 4.72 -21.22
N PHE A 70 -23.69 3.46 -21.27
CA PHE A 70 -24.58 2.93 -22.33
C PHE A 70 -26.06 2.88 -21.94
N ARG A 71 -26.42 3.39 -20.84
CA ARG A 71 -27.72 3.53 -20.20
C ARG A 71 -28.91 2.95 -21.03
N PRO A 72 -29.49 1.79 -20.62
CA PRO A 72 -30.68 1.26 -21.27
C PRO A 72 -31.86 2.23 -21.13
N LYS A 73 -32.74 2.27 -22.13
CA LYS A 73 -33.91 3.21 -22.19
C LYS A 73 -34.81 3.16 -20.94
N LYS A 74 -34.89 2.01 -20.29
CA LYS A 74 -35.69 1.79 -19.06
C LYS A 74 -35.03 2.38 -17.78
N LEU A 75 -33.74 2.66 -17.79
CA LEU A 75 -33.05 3.23 -16.63
C LEU A 75 -32.98 4.75 -16.74
N SER A 76 -33.43 5.47 -15.72
CA SER A 76 -33.32 6.92 -15.71
C SER A 76 -31.85 7.37 -15.59
N ARG A 77 -31.53 8.54 -16.16
CA ARG A 77 -30.17 9.11 -16.04
C ARG A 77 -29.78 9.34 -14.58
N ALA A 78 -30.72 9.86 -13.80
CA ALA A 78 -30.52 10.13 -12.38
C ALA A 78 -30.18 8.86 -11.62
N ALA A 79 -30.87 7.75 -11.85
CA ALA A 79 -30.60 6.47 -11.20
C ALA A 79 -29.22 5.93 -11.59
N ALA A 80 -28.87 5.93 -12.88
CA ALA A 80 -27.55 5.47 -13.34
C ALA A 80 -26.41 6.31 -12.74
N THR A 81 -26.58 7.64 -12.69
CA THR A 81 -25.61 8.56 -12.09
C THR A 81 -25.49 8.35 -10.59
N MET A 82 -26.60 8.15 -9.89
CA MET A 82 -26.58 7.88 -8.45
C MET A 82 -25.87 6.56 -8.12
N MET A 83 -26.09 5.50 -8.90
CA MET A 83 -25.37 4.23 -8.75
C MET A 83 -23.87 4.42 -8.93
N LEU A 84 -23.45 5.15 -9.98
CA LEU A 84 -22.04 5.44 -10.22
C LEU A 84 -21.44 6.29 -9.09
N ALA A 85 -22.14 7.34 -8.65
CA ALA A 85 -21.69 8.19 -7.55
C ALA A 85 -21.50 7.39 -6.25
N MET A 86 -22.43 6.49 -5.93
CA MET A 86 -22.33 5.62 -4.75
C MET A 86 -21.11 4.68 -4.87
N ALA A 87 -20.90 4.07 -6.03
CA ALA A 87 -19.75 3.20 -6.27
C ALA A 87 -18.41 3.95 -6.13
N VAL A 88 -18.32 5.16 -6.71
CA VAL A 88 -17.15 6.05 -6.56
C VAL A 88 -16.95 6.43 -5.10
N PHE A 89 -18.00 6.81 -4.38
CA PHE A 89 -17.93 7.17 -2.96
C PHE A 89 -17.40 6.01 -2.10
N LEU A 90 -17.86 4.79 -2.34
CA LEU A 90 -17.37 3.60 -1.62
C LEU A 90 -15.88 3.37 -1.87
N VAL A 91 -15.43 3.41 -3.13
CA VAL A 91 -14.01 3.25 -3.48
C VAL A 91 -13.18 4.37 -2.87
N LEU A 92 -13.62 5.62 -2.99
CA LEU A 92 -12.93 6.78 -2.42
C LEU A 92 -12.85 6.67 -0.89
N GLY A 93 -13.92 6.26 -0.23
CA GLY A 93 -13.96 6.08 1.22
C GLY A 93 -12.94 5.06 1.73
N THR A 94 -12.76 3.94 1.02
CA THR A 94 -11.76 2.92 1.38
C THR A 94 -10.32 3.44 1.27
N GLU A 95 -10.01 4.28 0.28
CA GLU A 95 -8.68 4.86 0.12
C GLU A 95 -8.45 6.05 1.06
N LEU A 96 -9.45 6.91 1.28
CA LEU A 96 -9.35 8.03 2.20
C LEU A 96 -9.12 7.56 3.65
N SER A 97 -9.76 6.45 4.06
CA SER A 97 -9.55 5.86 5.39
C SER A 97 -8.12 5.38 5.62
N GLN A 98 -7.39 5.07 4.54
CA GLN A 98 -5.99 4.61 4.57
C GLN A 98 -5.01 5.72 4.13
N ARG A 99 -5.45 6.98 4.11
CA ARG A 99 -4.58 8.08 3.63
C ARG A 99 -3.65 8.62 4.71
N LYS A 100 -4.03 8.51 5.97
CA LYS A 100 -3.27 9.06 7.09
C LYS A 100 -2.29 8.02 7.63
N MET A 101 -1.14 8.50 8.10
CA MET A 101 -0.23 7.69 8.90
C MET A 101 -1.00 7.14 10.11
N PRO A 102 -0.87 5.84 10.44
CA PRO A 102 -1.50 5.32 11.64
C PRO A 102 -0.91 6.00 12.88
N VAL A 103 -1.75 6.32 13.85
CA VAL A 103 -1.28 6.73 15.18
C VAL A 103 -0.99 5.46 15.96
N ILE A 104 0.28 5.19 16.20
CA ILE A 104 0.72 4.01 16.95
C ILE A 104 0.59 4.35 18.43
N ALA A 105 -0.27 3.60 19.12
CA ALA A 105 -0.41 3.68 20.57
C ALA A 105 0.45 2.59 21.21
N GLY A 106 1.24 2.94 22.19
CA GLY A 106 2.11 1.99 22.90
C GLY A 106 2.92 2.69 23.99
N GLY A 107 3.75 1.92 24.68
CA GLY A 107 4.74 2.42 25.63
C GLY A 107 5.96 2.99 24.88
N THR A 108 6.87 3.54 25.66
CA THR A 108 8.19 3.98 25.15
C THR A 108 9.07 2.79 24.85
N GLU A 109 9.52 2.67 23.63
CA GLU A 109 10.38 1.58 23.18
C GLU A 109 11.77 2.11 22.80
N HIS A 110 12.82 1.46 23.31
CA HIS A 110 14.21 1.78 23.01
C HIS A 110 14.84 0.83 21.99
N SER A 111 14.07 -0.16 21.52
CA SER A 111 14.51 -1.15 20.56
C SER A 111 13.47 -1.43 19.50
N LEU A 112 13.92 -1.68 18.28
CA LEU A 112 13.11 -2.02 17.13
C LEU A 112 13.64 -3.28 16.45
N VAL A 113 12.77 -4.27 16.22
CA VAL A 113 13.08 -5.38 15.32
C VAL A 113 12.59 -5.04 13.92
N ILE A 114 13.39 -5.33 12.91
CA ILE A 114 13.03 -5.16 11.51
C ILE A 114 13.10 -6.52 10.82
N ILE A 115 12.01 -6.90 10.16
CA ILE A 115 11.94 -8.03 9.24
C ILE A 115 11.62 -7.46 7.86
N GLY A 116 12.53 -7.65 6.92
CA GLY A 116 12.41 -7.09 5.59
C GLY A 116 13.21 -7.83 4.54
N ASP A 117 13.31 -7.24 3.37
CA ASP A 117 14.06 -7.78 2.25
C ASP A 117 15.34 -6.99 1.94
N SER A 118 15.70 -6.87 0.64
CA SER A 118 16.90 -6.14 0.20
C SER A 118 16.85 -4.65 0.51
N LEU A 119 15.67 -4.05 0.60
CA LEU A 119 15.52 -2.62 0.90
C LEU A 119 15.92 -2.32 2.36
N SER A 120 15.62 -3.24 3.27
CA SER A 120 15.96 -3.11 4.70
C SER A 120 17.32 -3.70 5.06
N SER A 121 17.85 -4.63 4.24
CA SER A 121 19.19 -5.19 4.46
C SER A 121 20.34 -4.27 4.01
N GLY A 122 20.04 -3.25 3.19
CA GLY A 122 21.03 -2.26 2.74
C GLY A 122 21.79 -2.63 1.47
N ILE A 123 21.20 -3.47 0.57
CA ILE A 123 21.78 -3.66 -0.76
C ILE A 123 21.66 -2.38 -1.59
N GLY A 124 22.78 -2.00 -2.22
CA GLY A 124 22.85 -0.82 -3.11
C GLY A 124 23.18 0.51 -2.44
N GLY A 125 23.31 0.54 -1.10
CA GLY A 125 23.64 1.76 -0.37
C GLY A 125 23.72 1.55 1.13
N PRO A 126 23.85 2.63 1.93
CA PRO A 126 23.77 2.52 3.37
C PRO A 126 22.39 2.00 3.78
N SER A 127 22.38 1.12 4.78
CA SER A 127 21.16 0.56 5.35
C SER A 127 20.35 1.65 6.05
N TRP A 128 19.10 1.85 5.69
CA TRP A 128 18.21 2.80 6.37
C TRP A 128 18.01 2.45 7.86
N PRO A 129 17.99 1.17 8.29
CA PRO A 129 17.97 0.84 9.71
C PRO A 129 19.16 1.43 10.48
N THR A 130 20.37 1.37 9.92
CA THR A 130 21.56 1.98 10.56
C THR A 130 21.45 3.50 10.67
N ILE A 131 20.87 4.16 9.65
CA ILE A 131 20.62 5.61 9.70
C ILE A 131 19.62 5.92 10.82
N LEU A 132 18.51 5.18 10.90
CA LEU A 132 17.49 5.34 11.92
C LEU A 132 18.04 5.08 13.33
N GLU A 133 18.86 4.04 13.52
CA GLU A 133 19.50 3.70 14.79
C GLU A 133 20.30 4.89 15.34
N HIS A 134 21.06 5.55 14.46
CA HIS A 134 21.84 6.73 14.83
C HIS A 134 20.98 7.99 15.06
N SER A 135 19.97 8.23 14.20
CA SER A 135 19.16 9.46 14.30
C SER A 135 18.19 9.42 15.48
N ALA A 136 17.58 8.28 15.75
CA ALA A 136 16.61 8.11 16.82
C ALA A 136 17.25 7.67 18.17
N GLY A 137 18.52 7.28 18.19
CA GLY A 137 19.19 6.83 19.40
C GLY A 137 18.65 5.51 20.00
N ILE A 138 18.09 4.64 19.16
CA ILE A 138 17.49 3.37 19.55
C ILE A 138 18.35 2.18 19.10
N SER A 139 18.17 1.01 19.72
CA SER A 139 18.81 -0.22 19.25
C SER A 139 17.98 -0.89 18.16
N ILE A 140 18.59 -1.32 17.05
CA ILE A 140 17.90 -1.99 15.96
C ILE A 140 18.42 -3.40 15.74
N LYS A 141 17.52 -4.37 15.93
CA LYS A 141 17.73 -5.78 15.55
C LYS A 141 17.21 -6.00 14.13
N ASN A 142 18.11 -5.84 13.15
CA ASN A 142 17.75 -6.02 11.73
C ASN A 142 17.89 -7.49 11.31
N LEU A 143 16.77 -8.18 11.09
CA LEU A 143 16.70 -9.58 10.64
C LEU A 143 16.50 -9.71 9.12
N SER A 144 16.50 -8.59 8.39
CA SER A 144 16.18 -8.54 6.95
C SER A 144 17.22 -9.29 6.12
N ARG A 145 16.74 -9.92 5.04
CA ARG A 145 17.59 -10.68 4.09
C ARG A 145 17.27 -10.31 2.66
N PRO A 146 18.29 -10.11 1.82
CA PRO A 146 18.08 -9.88 0.40
C PRO A 146 17.26 -10.98 -0.27
N GLY A 147 16.30 -10.59 -1.12
CA GLY A 147 15.45 -11.52 -1.87
C GLY A 147 14.36 -12.21 -1.05
N ALA A 148 14.24 -11.91 0.24
CA ALA A 148 13.27 -12.56 1.11
C ALA A 148 11.83 -12.26 0.71
N GLY A 149 10.98 -13.30 0.73
CA GLY A 149 9.54 -13.22 0.66
C GLY A 149 8.88 -13.46 2.03
N VAL A 150 7.55 -13.47 2.05
CA VAL A 150 6.78 -13.69 3.30
C VAL A 150 7.07 -15.04 3.97
N ARG A 151 7.43 -16.07 3.18
CA ARG A 151 7.80 -17.39 3.72
C ARG A 151 9.14 -17.34 4.45
N ASP A 152 10.11 -16.60 3.92
CA ASP A 152 11.43 -16.43 4.56
C ASP A 152 11.29 -15.60 5.83
N ALA A 153 10.42 -14.59 5.82
CA ALA A 153 10.12 -13.75 6.97
C ALA A 153 9.59 -14.54 8.19
N LEU A 154 8.89 -15.65 7.95
CA LEU A 154 8.47 -16.55 9.03
C LEU A 154 9.65 -17.15 9.80
N ALA A 155 10.74 -17.53 9.09
CA ALA A 155 11.96 -18.01 9.71
C ALA A 155 12.72 -16.88 10.44
N MET A 156 12.68 -15.65 9.93
CA MET A 156 13.22 -14.48 10.64
C MET A 156 12.44 -14.20 11.93
N ALA A 157 11.11 -14.26 11.88
CA ALA A 157 10.25 -14.08 13.06
C ALA A 157 10.50 -15.12 14.16
N ALA A 158 11.01 -16.30 13.82
CA ALA A 158 11.39 -17.30 14.81
C ALA A 158 12.62 -16.90 15.65
N GLN A 159 13.40 -15.89 15.22
CA GLN A 159 14.55 -15.35 15.94
C GLN A 159 14.18 -14.24 16.93
N MET A 160 12.90 -13.85 16.97
CA MET A 160 12.40 -12.88 17.94
C MET A 160 12.19 -13.51 19.30
N THR A 161 12.39 -12.71 20.34
CA THR A 161 12.20 -13.09 21.74
C THR A 161 10.95 -12.41 22.32
N ARG A 162 10.66 -12.62 23.60
CA ARG A 162 9.54 -11.97 24.28
C ARG A 162 9.81 -10.50 24.58
N GLU A 163 11.09 -10.11 24.67
CA GLU A 163 11.55 -8.74 24.92
C GLU A 163 11.49 -7.86 23.65
N ASP A 164 11.26 -8.45 22.49
CA ASP A 164 11.10 -7.71 21.23
C ASP A 164 9.65 -7.14 21.17
N HIS A 165 9.43 -5.95 21.71
CA HIS A 165 8.09 -5.34 21.85
C HIS A 165 7.64 -4.53 20.64
N LEU A 166 8.57 -4.04 19.81
CA LEU A 166 8.26 -3.27 18.59
C LEU A 166 8.84 -3.96 17.36
N LEU A 167 7.97 -4.28 16.40
CA LEU A 167 8.34 -4.93 15.13
C LEU A 167 7.88 -4.11 13.94
N LEU A 168 8.77 -3.89 12.99
CA LEU A 168 8.46 -3.35 11.67
C LEU A 168 8.65 -4.42 10.60
N LEU A 169 7.60 -4.61 9.77
CA LEU A 169 7.59 -5.52 8.63
C LEU A 169 7.69 -4.70 7.32
N GLU A 170 8.76 -4.89 6.58
CA GLU A 170 8.97 -4.38 5.22
C GLU A 170 9.21 -5.58 4.30
N ILE A 171 8.11 -6.27 3.89
CA ILE A 171 8.20 -7.58 3.23
C ILE A 171 7.05 -7.78 2.22
N GLY A 172 7.30 -8.62 1.22
CA GLY A 172 6.33 -9.01 0.21
C GLY A 172 6.59 -8.39 -1.16
N GLY A 173 7.56 -7.48 -1.28
CA GLY A 173 8.00 -6.92 -2.55
C GLY A 173 8.50 -8.00 -3.50
N ASN A 174 9.32 -8.92 -3.01
CA ASN A 174 9.83 -10.06 -3.80
C ASN A 174 8.73 -11.04 -4.19
N ASP A 175 7.73 -11.29 -3.33
CA ASP A 175 6.56 -12.12 -3.70
C ASP A 175 5.78 -11.48 -4.85
N LEU A 176 5.54 -10.17 -4.77
CA LEU A 176 4.81 -9.41 -5.79
C LEU A 176 5.55 -9.40 -7.13
N LEU A 177 6.85 -9.11 -7.13
CA LEU A 177 7.70 -9.04 -8.32
C LEU A 177 8.01 -10.45 -8.87
N GLY A 178 8.22 -11.43 -8.02
CA GLY A 178 8.48 -12.83 -8.35
C GLY A 178 7.25 -13.59 -8.83
N GLY A 179 6.06 -12.97 -8.84
CA GLY A 179 4.84 -13.57 -9.38
C GLY A 179 4.23 -14.65 -8.49
N VAL A 180 4.54 -14.66 -7.20
CA VAL A 180 3.91 -15.60 -6.24
C VAL A 180 2.38 -15.49 -6.35
N PRO A 181 1.61 -16.59 -6.37
CA PRO A 181 0.16 -16.52 -6.35
C PRO A 181 -0.36 -15.75 -5.13
N SER A 182 -1.39 -14.91 -5.32
CA SER A 182 -1.92 -14.08 -4.24
C SER A 182 -2.47 -14.86 -3.04
N ALA A 183 -2.94 -16.08 -3.27
CA ALA A 183 -3.38 -16.98 -2.19
C ALA A 183 -2.18 -17.46 -1.35
N ASP A 184 -1.07 -17.80 -2.00
CA ASP A 184 0.15 -18.24 -1.32
C ASP A 184 0.79 -17.10 -0.53
N PHE A 185 0.80 -15.89 -1.12
CA PHE A 185 1.21 -14.67 -0.41
C PHE A 185 0.33 -14.42 0.83
N ALA A 186 -1.01 -14.51 0.68
CA ALA A 186 -1.93 -14.30 1.79
C ALA A 186 -1.73 -15.31 2.92
N ASN A 187 -1.55 -16.59 2.58
CA ASN A 187 -1.30 -17.66 3.55
C ASN A 187 0.06 -17.47 4.25
N GLY A 188 1.11 -17.13 3.48
CA GLY A 188 2.43 -16.85 4.04
C GLY A 188 2.43 -15.64 4.98
N LEU A 189 1.76 -14.55 4.57
CA LEU A 189 1.62 -13.36 5.40
C LEU A 189 0.80 -13.65 6.66
N GLU A 190 -0.27 -14.43 6.56
CA GLU A 190 -1.05 -14.81 7.73
C GLU A 190 -0.23 -15.65 8.72
N GLY A 191 0.54 -16.63 8.23
CA GLY A 191 1.47 -17.41 9.06
C GLY A 191 2.53 -16.55 9.74
N LEU A 192 3.08 -15.55 9.01
CA LEU A 192 4.01 -14.58 9.58
C LEU A 192 3.36 -13.77 10.70
N LEU A 193 2.16 -13.21 10.48
CA LEU A 193 1.47 -12.39 11.47
C LEU A 193 1.03 -13.20 12.71
N MET A 194 0.62 -14.46 12.52
CA MET A 194 0.36 -15.37 13.65
C MET A 194 1.58 -15.53 14.56
N LYS A 195 2.78 -15.56 14.01
CA LYS A 195 4.04 -15.65 14.76
C LYS A 195 4.50 -14.31 15.33
N ALA A 196 4.32 -13.25 14.55
CA ALA A 196 4.77 -11.89 14.87
C ALA A 196 3.93 -11.22 15.96
N CYS A 197 2.60 -11.37 15.89
CA CYS A 197 1.67 -10.72 16.81
C CYS A 197 1.54 -11.49 18.11
N ALA A 198 2.42 -11.18 19.07
CA ALA A 198 2.38 -11.70 20.42
C ALA A 198 1.76 -10.68 21.40
N PRO A 199 1.21 -11.10 22.55
CA PRO A 199 0.75 -10.18 23.58
C PRO A 199 1.85 -9.19 23.98
N GLY A 200 1.52 -7.90 24.05
CA GLY A 200 2.45 -6.82 24.38
C GLY A 200 3.36 -6.37 23.24
N ARG A 201 3.28 -6.98 22.04
CA ARG A 201 4.08 -6.56 20.89
C ARG A 201 3.28 -5.67 19.96
N THR A 202 3.82 -4.50 19.68
CA THR A 202 3.34 -3.60 18.63
C THR A 202 3.94 -4.01 17.29
N VAL A 203 3.07 -4.28 16.31
CA VAL A 203 3.50 -4.66 14.95
C VAL A 203 3.06 -3.59 13.97
N VAL A 204 4.03 -3.09 13.20
CA VAL A 204 3.85 -2.11 12.14
C VAL A 204 4.24 -2.77 10.82
N MET A 205 3.52 -2.52 9.74
CA MET A 205 3.79 -3.12 8.42
C MET A 205 3.63 -2.08 7.32
N PHE A 206 4.54 -2.09 6.35
CA PHE A 206 4.35 -1.33 5.12
C PHE A 206 3.33 -1.98 4.20
N GLU A 207 2.37 -1.20 3.73
CA GLU A 207 1.51 -1.60 2.62
C GLU A 207 2.30 -1.48 1.30
N LEU A 208 2.28 -2.54 0.49
CA LEU A 208 3.01 -2.58 -0.77
C LEU A 208 2.39 -1.63 -1.80
N PRO A 209 3.20 -0.86 -2.54
CA PRO A 209 2.76 -0.21 -3.78
C PRO A 209 2.33 -1.27 -4.79
N LEU A 210 1.10 -1.15 -5.33
CA LEU A 210 0.48 -2.21 -6.12
C LEU A 210 0.47 -1.89 -7.62
N ILE A 211 0.62 -2.92 -8.42
CA ILE A 211 0.32 -2.87 -9.85
C ILE A 211 -1.06 -3.49 -10.13
N PRO A 212 -1.76 -3.12 -11.21
CA PRO A 212 -3.14 -3.52 -11.48
C PRO A 212 -3.40 -5.03 -11.40
N SER A 213 -2.46 -5.86 -11.85
CA SER A 213 -2.58 -7.33 -11.80
C SER A 213 -2.41 -7.94 -10.40
N LYS A 214 -2.01 -7.15 -9.38
CA LYS A 214 -1.64 -7.62 -8.04
C LYS A 214 -2.49 -7.01 -6.90
N ILE A 215 -3.69 -6.55 -7.24
CA ILE A 215 -4.62 -5.91 -6.28
C ILE A 215 -4.93 -6.81 -5.08
N ALA A 216 -5.01 -8.12 -5.29
CA ALA A 216 -5.29 -9.10 -4.24
C ALA A 216 -4.24 -9.11 -3.11
N TYR A 217 -2.99 -8.67 -3.38
CA TYR A 217 -1.96 -8.52 -2.35
C TYR A 217 -2.35 -7.45 -1.32
N GLY A 218 -2.68 -6.23 -1.78
CA GLY A 218 -3.09 -5.16 -0.88
C GLY A 218 -4.39 -5.46 -0.15
N TYR A 219 -5.36 -6.13 -0.82
CA TYR A 219 -6.56 -6.60 -0.16
C TYR A 219 -6.23 -7.55 1.00
N SER A 220 -5.32 -8.50 0.78
CA SER A 220 -4.85 -9.43 1.81
C SER A 220 -4.12 -8.70 2.94
N GLN A 221 -3.22 -7.76 2.62
CA GLN A 221 -2.51 -6.96 3.63
C GLN A 221 -3.49 -6.19 4.52
N ARG A 222 -4.45 -5.44 3.93
CA ARG A 222 -5.44 -4.68 4.69
C ARG A 222 -6.36 -5.56 5.52
N ARG A 223 -6.78 -6.71 4.99
CA ARG A 223 -7.63 -7.67 5.71
C ARG A 223 -6.88 -8.27 6.90
N LEU A 224 -5.65 -8.72 6.69
CA LEU A 224 -4.83 -9.34 7.72
C LEU A 224 -4.35 -8.33 8.76
N ALA A 225 -3.98 -7.11 8.36
CA ALA A 225 -3.64 -6.04 9.29
C ALA A 225 -4.79 -5.75 10.25
N ARG A 226 -6.04 -5.67 9.76
CA ARG A 226 -7.21 -5.53 10.63
C ARG A 226 -7.42 -6.74 11.54
N LYS A 227 -7.27 -7.97 11.00
CA LYS A 227 -7.47 -9.21 11.77
C LYS A 227 -6.50 -9.35 12.94
N TYR A 228 -5.25 -8.94 12.74
CA TYR A 228 -4.16 -9.08 13.72
C TYR A 228 -3.81 -7.77 14.44
N HIS A 229 -4.60 -6.70 14.25
CA HIS A 229 -4.38 -5.39 14.86
C HIS A 229 -3.00 -4.80 14.54
N VAL A 230 -2.52 -4.99 13.31
CA VAL A 230 -1.26 -4.47 12.79
C VAL A 230 -1.46 -3.04 12.32
N PHE A 231 -0.57 -2.12 12.71
CA PHE A 231 -0.53 -0.77 12.20
C PHE A 231 0.02 -0.77 10.78
N LEU A 232 -0.81 -0.41 9.81
CA LEU A 232 -0.44 -0.46 8.40
C LEU A 232 -0.02 0.93 7.92
N ILE A 233 1.26 1.10 7.55
CA ILE A 233 1.76 2.32 6.89
C ILE A 233 1.26 2.30 5.45
N PRO A 234 0.43 3.27 5.03
CA PRO A 234 -0.18 3.25 3.71
C PRO A 234 0.81 3.26 2.56
N LYS A 235 0.50 2.52 1.49
CA LYS A 235 1.34 2.34 0.28
C LYS A 235 1.88 3.62 -0.33
N ARG A 236 1.14 4.74 -0.20
CA ARG A 236 1.57 6.03 -0.74
C ARG A 236 2.88 6.54 -0.12
N PHE A 237 3.06 6.37 1.20
CA PHE A 237 4.29 6.82 1.87
C PHE A 237 5.50 6.03 1.40
N PHE A 238 5.35 4.72 1.26
CA PHE A 238 6.41 3.88 0.72
C PHE A 238 6.70 4.20 -0.76
N ALA A 239 5.66 4.38 -1.58
CA ALA A 239 5.82 4.80 -2.97
C ALA A 239 6.49 6.17 -3.10
N ASP A 240 6.22 7.11 -2.19
CA ASP A 240 6.86 8.44 -2.17
C ASP A 240 8.36 8.36 -1.88
N VAL A 241 8.79 7.45 -1.00
CA VAL A 241 10.22 7.17 -0.80
C VAL A 241 10.88 6.74 -2.10
N LEU A 242 10.26 5.76 -2.81
CA LEU A 242 10.82 5.19 -4.04
C LEU A 242 10.76 6.15 -5.24
N ARG A 243 9.74 7.03 -5.30
CA ARG A 243 9.53 7.99 -6.40
C ARG A 243 10.45 9.20 -6.37
N GLY A 244 11.02 9.50 -5.22
CA GLY A 244 11.84 10.70 -5.05
C GLY A 244 13.04 10.77 -6.01
N PRO A 245 13.53 11.98 -6.37
CA PRO A 245 14.74 12.13 -7.16
C PRO A 245 15.91 11.38 -6.51
N HIS A 246 16.62 10.59 -7.31
CA HIS A 246 17.77 9.79 -6.85
C HIS A 246 17.46 8.84 -5.68
N ALA A 247 16.19 8.42 -5.49
CA ALA A 247 15.80 7.56 -4.38
C ALA A 247 16.32 6.13 -4.53
N THR A 248 16.50 5.66 -5.75
CA THR A 248 16.97 4.31 -6.05
C THR A 248 18.25 4.33 -6.86
N SER A 249 19.12 3.31 -6.69
CA SER A 249 20.36 3.14 -7.44
C SER A 249 20.14 2.49 -8.81
N ASP A 250 19.18 1.56 -8.90
CA ASP A 250 18.90 0.73 -10.08
C ASP A 250 17.41 0.66 -10.43
N GLY A 251 16.59 1.53 -9.84
CA GLY A 251 15.13 1.55 -10.01
C GLY A 251 14.37 0.63 -9.04
N LEU A 252 15.10 -0.10 -8.17
CA LEU A 252 14.54 -1.00 -7.17
C LEU A 252 15.15 -0.77 -5.78
N HIS A 253 16.47 -0.86 -5.67
CA HIS A 253 17.19 -0.74 -4.40
C HIS A 253 17.42 0.72 -4.01
N LEU A 254 17.31 1.01 -2.72
CA LEU A 254 17.49 2.37 -2.21
C LEU A 254 18.92 2.86 -2.41
N SER A 255 19.06 4.06 -2.91
CA SER A 255 20.31 4.83 -2.86
C SER A 255 20.53 5.40 -1.46
N LYS A 256 21.63 6.12 -1.24
CA LYS A 256 21.84 6.87 0.01
C LYS A 256 20.71 7.86 0.30
N VAL A 257 20.19 8.54 -0.72
CA VAL A 257 19.07 9.48 -0.59
C VAL A 257 17.78 8.73 -0.23
N GLY A 258 17.50 7.62 -0.91
CA GLY A 258 16.33 6.78 -0.60
C GLY A 258 16.39 6.18 0.80
N ALA A 259 17.56 5.70 1.22
CA ALA A 259 17.76 5.17 2.57
C ALA A 259 17.51 6.25 3.65
N SER A 260 18.01 7.47 3.47
CA SER A 260 17.74 8.58 4.40
C SER A 260 16.24 8.93 4.45
N ARG A 261 15.53 8.92 3.30
CA ARG A 261 14.09 9.15 3.26
C ARG A 261 13.29 8.05 3.95
N MET A 262 13.74 6.79 3.78
CA MET A 262 13.10 5.65 4.42
C MET A 262 13.27 5.71 5.94
N ALA A 263 14.49 6.03 6.42
CA ALA A 263 14.75 6.24 7.83
C ALA A 263 13.86 7.34 8.41
N ALA A 264 13.78 8.51 7.75
CA ALA A 264 12.93 9.62 8.18
C ALA A 264 11.43 9.26 8.19
N LEU A 265 10.96 8.50 7.21
CA LEU A 265 9.58 8.00 7.17
C LEU A 265 9.28 7.08 8.36
N VAL A 266 10.18 6.15 8.65
CA VAL A 266 10.01 5.20 9.77
C VAL A 266 10.08 5.95 11.11
N GLU A 267 11.04 6.87 11.28
CA GLU A 267 11.15 7.73 12.46
C GLU A 267 9.86 8.53 12.69
N GLN A 268 9.32 9.18 11.65
CA GLN A 268 8.03 9.87 11.71
C GLN A 268 6.88 8.94 12.10
N ALA A 269 6.82 7.73 11.53
CA ALA A 269 5.74 6.79 11.81
C ALA A 269 5.80 6.23 13.24
N LEU A 270 7.01 6.01 13.76
CA LEU A 270 7.25 5.39 15.06
C LEU A 270 7.49 6.43 16.18
N SER A 271 7.60 7.72 15.86
CA SER A 271 7.87 8.78 16.84
C SER A 271 6.97 8.76 18.09
N PRO A 272 5.69 8.34 18.04
CA PRO A 272 4.88 8.25 19.25
C PRO A 272 5.32 7.15 20.24
N VAL A 273 6.10 6.18 19.80
CA VAL A 273 6.52 5.00 20.59
C VAL A 273 8.04 4.85 20.72
N LEU A 274 8.84 5.64 19.98
CA LEU A 274 10.30 5.71 20.10
C LEU A 274 10.68 6.87 21.01
N GLN A 275 11.40 6.60 22.08
CA GLN A 275 12.03 7.62 22.95
C GLN A 275 13.38 7.13 23.46
#